data_23830d4fced9896ce3e6ee79398a6c47
#
_entry.id   23830d4fced9896ce3e6ee79398a6c47
#
_cell.length_a   1.000
_cell.length_b   1.000
_cell.length_c   1.000
_cell.angle_alpha   90.00
_cell.angle_beta   90.00
_cell.angle_gamma   90.00
#
_symmetry.space_group_name_H-M   'P 1'
#
loop_
_entity.id
_entity.type
_entity.pdbx_description
1 polymer ?
#
loop_
_entity_poly.entity_id
_entity_poly.type
_entity_poly.pdbx_seq_one_letter_code
_entity_poly.pdbx_strand_id
1 'polypeptide(L)'
;SDSLPSFGRSGSASFVLNDRLYLVGGKHALGAATDEVWSYDAVTSAWIQEANFTFGALWRASACAYNGKGFMLFGRDENNQFQQGFYSFDPITNQWESLPSFPSLGRSHAALFALNDGVYACFGIDSLGNSHNDLWKFNEIGNEWIALPGIPALGRRGGVCLTTQESMYYTTGIDETNNRLNQAWVYSPTLGIESPSLKEPTLLEVYDILGNPVAFANNQLLFERYSNGEVKKVFVIE
;
A
#
# COMPACT_ATOMS: atom_id res chain seq x y z
N SER A 1 -4.81 27.33 -1.25
CA SER A 1 -4.83 25.85 -1.20
C SER A 1 -5.40 25.35 -2.51
N ASP A 2 -4.70 24.46 -3.14
CA ASP A 2 -5.06 23.98 -4.47
C ASP A 2 -6.05 22.82 -4.31
N SER A 3 -7.31 23.19 -4.15
CA SER A 3 -8.38 22.20 -4.05
C SER A 3 -8.61 21.54 -5.38
N LEU A 4 -8.95 20.23 -5.36
CA LEU A 4 -9.43 19.53 -6.55
C LEU A 4 -10.59 20.32 -7.17
N PRO A 5 -10.54 20.71 -8.46
CA PRO A 5 -11.58 21.50 -9.11
C PRO A 5 -12.80 20.64 -9.50
N SER A 6 -13.21 19.75 -8.62
CA SER A 6 -14.33 18.85 -8.74
C SER A 6 -14.88 18.54 -7.35
N PHE A 7 -15.91 17.71 -7.27
CA PHE A 7 -16.55 17.35 -6.01
C PHE A 7 -15.59 16.62 -5.05
N GLY A 8 -15.76 16.89 -3.74
CA GLY A 8 -15.11 16.09 -2.70
C GLY A 8 -15.53 14.63 -2.79
N ARG A 9 -14.57 13.71 -2.68
CA ARG A 9 -14.78 12.29 -2.88
C ARG A 9 -13.94 11.43 -1.96
N SER A 10 -14.31 10.18 -1.78
CA SER A 10 -13.58 9.18 -1.03
C SER A 10 -13.36 7.92 -1.84
N GLY A 11 -12.36 7.13 -1.48
CA GLY A 11 -12.10 5.84 -2.13
C GLY A 11 -11.63 5.94 -3.57
N SER A 12 -11.03 7.06 -3.97
CA SER A 12 -10.33 7.18 -5.24
C SER A 12 -9.08 6.31 -5.23
N ALA A 13 -8.72 5.75 -6.38
CA ALA A 13 -7.41 5.18 -6.61
C ALA A 13 -6.40 6.30 -6.89
N SER A 14 -5.15 6.12 -6.50
CA SER A 14 -4.11 7.12 -6.76
C SER A 14 -2.75 6.48 -7.01
N PHE A 15 -1.95 7.13 -7.83
CA PHE A 15 -0.56 6.77 -8.09
C PHE A 15 0.25 8.03 -8.45
N VAL A 16 1.57 7.94 -8.30
CA VAL A 16 2.49 9.00 -8.74
C VAL A 16 3.23 8.50 -9.97
N LEU A 17 3.25 9.31 -11.01
CA LEU A 17 3.91 9.00 -12.27
C LEU A 17 4.46 10.30 -12.89
N ASN A 18 5.75 10.32 -13.27
CA ASN A 18 6.43 11.48 -13.83
C ASN A 18 6.24 12.77 -12.97
N ASP A 19 6.45 12.63 -11.66
CA ASP A 19 6.32 13.70 -10.66
C ASP A 19 4.93 14.34 -10.55
N ARG A 20 3.90 13.67 -11.09
CA ARG A 20 2.49 14.05 -10.96
C ARG A 20 1.72 13.02 -10.14
N LEU A 21 0.87 13.52 -9.26
CA LEU A 21 -0.14 12.69 -8.59
C LEU A 21 -1.33 12.51 -9.54
N TYR A 22 -1.71 11.29 -9.80
CA TYR A 22 -2.96 10.95 -10.50
C TYR A 22 -4.01 10.46 -9.50
N LEU A 23 -5.23 10.94 -9.66
CA LEU A 23 -6.40 10.60 -8.87
C LEU A 23 -7.49 10.06 -9.82
N VAL A 24 -7.94 8.84 -9.60
CA VAL A 24 -8.87 8.14 -10.49
C VAL A 24 -10.13 7.75 -9.74
N GLY A 25 -11.28 8.10 -10.28
CA GLY A 25 -12.56 7.69 -9.73
C GLY A 25 -12.86 8.21 -8.33
N GLY A 26 -13.48 7.37 -7.53
CA GLY A 26 -13.95 7.68 -6.19
C GLY A 26 -15.45 7.86 -6.11
N LYS A 27 -15.96 8.10 -4.90
CA LYS A 27 -17.39 8.25 -4.62
C LYS A 27 -17.68 9.60 -3.97
N HIS A 28 -18.62 10.34 -4.53
CA HIS A 28 -19.06 11.64 -4.02
C HIS A 28 -19.87 11.50 -2.72
N ALA A 29 -20.01 12.59 -1.99
CA ALA A 29 -20.82 12.66 -0.76
C ALA A 29 -22.30 12.27 -1.01
N LEU A 30 -22.82 12.53 -2.21
CA LEU A 30 -24.18 12.14 -2.62
C LEU A 30 -24.32 10.68 -3.05
N GLY A 31 -23.23 9.89 -2.96
CA GLY A 31 -23.25 8.45 -3.19
C GLY A 31 -22.97 8.00 -4.62
N ALA A 32 -22.81 8.90 -5.61
CA ALA A 32 -22.42 8.54 -6.96
C ALA A 32 -20.91 8.25 -7.08
N ALA A 33 -20.56 7.16 -7.76
CA ALA A 33 -19.18 6.94 -8.20
C ALA A 33 -18.89 7.81 -9.43
N THR A 34 -17.62 8.12 -9.68
CA THR A 34 -17.17 8.90 -10.83
C THR A 34 -16.09 8.16 -11.61
N ASP A 35 -15.99 8.46 -12.88
CA ASP A 35 -14.96 8.00 -13.81
C ASP A 35 -13.89 9.07 -14.09
N GLU A 36 -13.99 10.24 -13.44
CA GLU A 36 -13.05 11.33 -13.62
C GLU A 36 -11.62 10.92 -13.24
N VAL A 37 -10.68 11.40 -14.04
CA VAL A 37 -9.25 11.29 -13.79
C VAL A 37 -8.66 12.70 -13.70
N TRP A 38 -7.91 12.94 -12.66
CA TRP A 38 -7.24 14.21 -12.41
C TRP A 38 -5.76 13.98 -12.14
N SER A 39 -4.91 14.83 -12.70
CA SER A 39 -3.51 14.90 -12.30
C SER A 39 -3.20 16.21 -11.58
N TYR A 40 -2.28 16.15 -10.62
CA TYR A 40 -1.77 17.31 -9.90
C TYR A 40 -0.27 17.45 -10.14
N ASP A 41 0.12 18.61 -10.62
CA ASP A 41 1.51 18.99 -10.82
C ASP A 41 1.96 19.85 -9.63
N ALA A 42 2.86 19.32 -8.80
CA ALA A 42 3.35 20.00 -7.61
C ALA A 42 4.23 21.22 -7.92
N VAL A 43 4.86 21.28 -9.09
CA VAL A 43 5.71 22.40 -9.49
C VAL A 43 4.88 23.62 -9.84
N THR A 44 3.82 23.42 -10.62
CA THR A 44 2.92 24.50 -11.05
C THR A 44 1.74 24.69 -10.09
N SER A 45 1.59 23.81 -9.09
CA SER A 45 0.45 23.77 -8.17
C SER A 45 -0.90 23.72 -8.89
N ALA A 46 -0.98 22.99 -9.98
CA ALA A 46 -2.16 22.94 -10.84
C ALA A 46 -2.76 21.54 -10.95
N TRP A 47 -4.10 21.49 -10.92
CA TRP A 47 -4.87 20.31 -11.29
C TRP A 47 -5.20 20.35 -12.78
N ILE A 48 -5.06 19.22 -13.44
CA ILE A 48 -5.40 19.01 -14.85
C ILE A 48 -6.39 17.86 -14.93
N GLN A 49 -7.49 18.06 -15.63
CA GLN A 49 -8.39 16.96 -15.94
C GLN A 49 -7.82 16.15 -17.10
N GLU A 50 -7.62 14.87 -16.87
CA GLU A 50 -7.17 13.91 -17.86
C GLU A 50 -8.37 13.25 -18.56
N ALA A 51 -8.10 12.37 -19.54
CA ALA A 51 -9.16 11.56 -20.11
C ALA A 51 -9.81 10.70 -19.06
N ASN A 52 -11.14 10.73 -19.00
CA ASN A 52 -11.90 9.91 -18.04
C ASN A 52 -11.58 8.43 -18.18
N PHE A 53 -11.73 7.70 -17.11
CA PHE A 53 -11.62 6.25 -17.11
C PHE A 53 -12.78 5.63 -17.90
N THR A 54 -12.47 5.05 -19.06
CA THR A 54 -13.46 4.66 -20.07
C THR A 54 -14.22 3.37 -19.77
N PHE A 55 -13.86 2.66 -18.69
CA PHE A 55 -14.46 1.36 -18.32
C PHE A 55 -15.49 1.47 -17.18
N GLY A 56 -16.01 2.67 -16.95
CA GLY A 56 -17.06 2.95 -15.96
C GLY A 56 -16.56 3.52 -14.65
N ALA A 57 -17.45 4.14 -13.91
CA ALA A 57 -17.12 4.75 -12.62
C ALA A 57 -16.71 3.70 -11.59
N LEU A 58 -15.59 3.90 -10.92
CA LEU A 58 -15.07 2.99 -9.89
C LEU A 58 -14.69 3.73 -8.61
N TRP A 59 -14.84 3.07 -7.49
CA TRP A 59 -14.37 3.51 -6.19
C TRP A 59 -13.78 2.34 -5.39
N ARG A 60 -12.85 2.62 -4.47
CA ARG A 60 -12.08 1.62 -3.70
C ARG A 60 -11.32 0.64 -4.60
N ALA A 61 -10.96 1.08 -5.79
CA ALA A 61 -9.97 0.42 -6.62
C ALA A 61 -8.56 0.64 -6.04
N SER A 62 -7.63 -0.20 -6.45
CA SER A 62 -6.22 -0.08 -6.12
C SER A 62 -5.44 0.35 -7.34
N ALA A 63 -4.41 1.17 -7.16
CA ALA A 63 -3.58 1.63 -8.27
C ALA A 63 -2.09 1.69 -7.89
N CYS A 64 -1.24 1.61 -8.90
CA CYS A 64 0.20 1.84 -8.79
C CYS A 64 0.74 2.38 -10.12
N ALA A 65 2.00 2.84 -10.10
CA ALA A 65 2.74 3.18 -11.32
C ALA A 65 3.86 2.18 -11.53
N TYR A 66 4.07 1.77 -12.77
CA TYR A 66 5.15 0.88 -13.17
C TYR A 66 5.53 1.14 -14.63
N ASN A 67 6.83 1.16 -14.91
CA ASN A 67 7.37 1.25 -16.27
C ASN A 67 6.74 2.35 -17.14
N GLY A 68 6.58 3.56 -16.55
CA GLY A 68 6.05 4.73 -17.27
C GLY A 68 4.54 4.73 -17.48
N LYS A 69 3.79 3.78 -16.91
CA LYS A 69 2.33 3.68 -16.97
C LYS A 69 1.70 3.65 -15.58
N GLY A 70 0.44 4.10 -15.49
CA GLY A 70 -0.41 3.86 -14.34
C GLY A 70 -1.15 2.55 -14.50
N PHE A 71 -1.39 1.82 -13.41
CA PHE A 71 -2.17 0.58 -13.40
C PHE A 71 -3.28 0.68 -12.37
N MET A 72 -4.45 0.14 -12.69
CA MET A 72 -5.61 0.09 -11.79
C MET A 72 -6.27 -1.28 -11.82
N LEU A 73 -6.63 -1.79 -10.65
CA LEU A 73 -7.22 -3.10 -10.46
C LEU A 73 -8.34 -3.03 -9.43
N PHE A 74 -9.39 -3.87 -9.60
CA PHE A 74 -10.46 -4.05 -8.65
C PHE A 74 -11.37 -2.82 -8.47
N GLY A 75 -11.95 -2.71 -7.28
CA GLY A 75 -12.87 -1.65 -6.91
C GLY A 75 -14.34 -2.08 -6.97
N ARG A 76 -15.21 -1.11 -6.80
CA ARG A 76 -16.66 -1.28 -6.93
C ARG A 76 -17.19 -0.27 -7.94
N ASP A 77 -18.16 -0.68 -8.72
CA ASP A 77 -18.89 0.22 -9.63
C ASP A 77 -19.97 1.04 -8.90
N GLU A 78 -20.73 1.80 -9.65
CA GLU A 78 -21.85 2.62 -9.16
C GLU A 78 -22.94 1.80 -8.46
N ASN A 79 -23.13 0.52 -8.85
CA ASN A 79 -24.08 -0.42 -8.27
C ASN A 79 -23.49 -1.21 -7.09
N ASN A 80 -22.32 -0.84 -6.59
CA ASN A 80 -21.58 -1.55 -5.55
C ASN A 80 -21.11 -2.96 -5.94
N GLN A 81 -21.14 -3.32 -7.23
CA GLN A 81 -20.63 -4.61 -7.70
C GLN A 81 -19.11 -4.62 -7.69
N PHE A 82 -18.53 -5.68 -7.18
CA PHE A 82 -17.07 -5.85 -7.12
C PHE A 82 -16.53 -6.14 -8.52
N GLN A 83 -15.51 -5.41 -8.91
CA GLN A 83 -14.91 -5.50 -10.23
C GLN A 83 -13.59 -6.29 -10.15
N GLN A 84 -13.27 -7.04 -11.21
CA GLN A 84 -12.03 -7.79 -11.39
C GLN A 84 -11.18 -7.26 -12.56
N GLY A 85 -11.63 -6.17 -13.21
CA GLY A 85 -10.95 -5.57 -14.34
C GLY A 85 -9.58 -5.04 -13.96
N PHE A 86 -8.63 -5.21 -14.87
CA PHE A 86 -7.28 -4.69 -14.78
C PHE A 86 -7.01 -3.78 -15.97
N TYR A 87 -6.42 -2.62 -15.71
CA TYR A 87 -6.30 -1.56 -16.69
C TYR A 87 -4.95 -0.87 -16.57
N SER A 88 -4.46 -0.38 -17.71
CA SER A 88 -3.29 0.51 -17.76
C SER A 88 -3.66 1.88 -18.33
N PHE A 89 -2.97 2.90 -17.85
CA PHE A 89 -3.06 4.28 -18.31
C PHE A 89 -1.71 4.71 -18.88
N ASP A 90 -1.72 5.19 -20.11
CA ASP A 90 -0.54 5.77 -20.76
C ASP A 90 -0.64 7.30 -20.70
N PRO A 91 0.23 7.99 -19.96
CA PRO A 91 0.18 9.45 -19.83
C PRO A 91 0.64 10.19 -21.09
N ILE A 92 1.30 9.52 -22.03
CA ILE A 92 1.75 10.14 -23.29
C ILE A 92 0.58 10.28 -24.26
N THR A 93 -0.23 9.23 -24.37
CA THR A 93 -1.40 9.21 -25.23
C THR A 93 -2.67 9.67 -24.51
N ASN A 94 -2.62 9.80 -23.19
CA ASN A 94 -3.76 10.09 -22.31
C ASN A 94 -4.90 9.07 -22.50
N GLN A 95 -4.57 7.78 -22.57
CA GLN A 95 -5.53 6.72 -22.90
C GLN A 95 -5.47 5.58 -21.89
N TRP A 96 -6.64 4.97 -21.66
CA TRP A 96 -6.81 3.78 -20.85
C TRP A 96 -6.94 2.54 -21.75
N GLU A 97 -6.32 1.45 -21.35
CA GLU A 97 -6.36 0.15 -22.01
C GLU A 97 -6.80 -0.94 -21.02
N SER A 98 -7.62 -1.88 -21.50
CA SER A 98 -8.00 -3.06 -20.72
C SER A 98 -6.93 -4.15 -20.87
N LEU A 99 -6.50 -4.68 -19.75
CA LEU A 99 -5.58 -5.81 -19.65
C LEU A 99 -6.36 -7.07 -19.20
N PRO A 100 -5.75 -8.28 -19.24
CA PRO A 100 -6.38 -9.49 -18.73
C PRO A 100 -6.89 -9.32 -17.31
N SER A 101 -8.16 -9.57 -17.12
CA SER A 101 -8.82 -9.47 -15.82
C SER A 101 -8.18 -10.39 -14.79
N PHE A 102 -8.29 -10.01 -13.53
CA PHE A 102 -7.83 -10.84 -12.42
C PHE A 102 -8.57 -12.19 -12.41
N PRO A 103 -7.88 -13.32 -12.26
CA PRO A 103 -8.46 -14.65 -12.47
C PRO A 103 -9.29 -15.19 -11.30
N SER A 104 -9.75 -14.34 -10.40
CA SER A 104 -10.58 -14.67 -9.26
C SER A 104 -11.66 -13.60 -9.06
N LEU A 105 -12.43 -13.68 -7.97
CA LEU A 105 -13.48 -12.72 -7.66
C LEU A 105 -12.93 -11.28 -7.59
N GLY A 106 -13.76 -10.33 -8.03
CA GLY A 106 -13.48 -8.91 -7.86
C GLY A 106 -13.37 -8.55 -6.39
N ARG A 107 -12.54 -7.54 -6.08
CA ARG A 107 -12.21 -7.13 -4.71
C ARG A 107 -12.34 -5.62 -4.52
N SER A 108 -12.35 -5.21 -3.28
CA SER A 108 -12.13 -3.83 -2.85
C SER A 108 -11.16 -3.77 -1.68
N HIS A 109 -10.52 -2.61 -1.47
CA HIS A 109 -9.53 -2.41 -0.40
C HIS A 109 -8.35 -3.40 -0.45
N ALA A 110 -8.02 -3.89 -1.63
CA ALA A 110 -6.83 -4.67 -1.91
C ALA A 110 -5.59 -3.77 -2.00
N ALA A 111 -4.42 -4.35 -2.11
CA ALA A 111 -3.22 -3.66 -2.52
C ALA A 111 -2.88 -4.03 -3.97
N LEU A 112 -2.60 -3.02 -4.77
CA LEU A 112 -1.91 -3.12 -6.05
C LEU A 112 -0.61 -2.34 -5.91
N PHE A 113 0.51 -2.94 -6.21
CA PHE A 113 1.81 -2.32 -6.02
C PHE A 113 2.80 -2.76 -7.10
N ALA A 114 3.86 -2.00 -7.26
CA ALA A 114 4.91 -2.31 -8.22
C ALA A 114 6.28 -2.43 -7.53
N LEU A 115 7.06 -3.38 -8.01
CA LEU A 115 8.50 -3.54 -7.71
C LEU A 115 9.28 -3.46 -9.02
N ASN A 116 10.61 -3.53 -8.96
CA ASN A 116 11.46 -3.46 -10.17
C ASN A 116 11.11 -4.46 -11.26
N ASP A 117 10.50 -5.57 -10.90
CA ASP A 117 10.27 -6.71 -11.78
C ASP A 117 8.79 -6.93 -12.15
N GLY A 118 7.89 -5.99 -11.81
CA GLY A 118 6.50 -6.05 -12.24
C GLY A 118 5.46 -5.51 -11.27
N VAL A 119 4.20 -5.72 -11.64
CA VAL A 119 3.01 -5.32 -10.89
C VAL A 119 2.47 -6.50 -10.10
N TYR A 120 2.08 -6.25 -8.87
CA TYR A 120 1.62 -7.26 -7.90
C TYR A 120 0.29 -6.87 -7.28
N ALA A 121 -0.49 -7.88 -6.91
CA ALA A 121 -1.75 -7.71 -6.17
C ALA A 121 -1.83 -8.65 -4.97
N CYS A 122 -2.36 -8.14 -3.84
CA CYS A 122 -2.61 -8.97 -2.66
C CYS A 122 -3.76 -8.40 -1.81
N PHE A 123 -4.24 -9.22 -0.89
CA PHE A 123 -5.24 -8.84 0.10
C PHE A 123 -6.59 -8.40 -0.50
N GLY A 124 -7.37 -7.65 0.30
CA GLY A 124 -8.68 -7.16 -0.09
C GLY A 124 -9.82 -8.07 0.36
N ILE A 125 -11.05 -7.61 0.16
CA ILE A 125 -12.28 -8.34 0.43
C ILE A 125 -13.06 -8.54 -0.85
N ASP A 126 -13.64 -9.72 -1.06
CA ASP A 126 -14.48 -10.06 -2.20
C ASP A 126 -15.98 -9.84 -1.94
N SER A 127 -16.81 -10.15 -2.94
CA SER A 127 -18.27 -10.03 -2.86
C SER A 127 -18.94 -11.02 -1.91
N LEU A 128 -18.25 -12.08 -1.51
CA LEU A 128 -18.74 -13.08 -0.56
C LEU A 128 -18.37 -12.72 0.88
N GLY A 129 -17.57 -11.65 1.08
CA GLY A 129 -17.09 -11.21 2.39
C GLY A 129 -15.79 -11.85 2.83
N ASN A 130 -15.14 -12.66 1.99
CA ASN A 130 -13.86 -13.28 2.32
C ASN A 130 -12.73 -12.27 2.21
N SER A 131 -11.90 -12.19 3.22
CA SER A 131 -10.65 -11.45 3.18
C SER A 131 -9.51 -12.36 2.69
N HIS A 132 -8.74 -11.88 1.74
CA HIS A 132 -7.69 -12.66 1.08
C HIS A 132 -6.31 -12.40 1.69
N ASN A 133 -5.41 -13.38 1.54
CA ASN A 133 -3.98 -13.30 1.89
C ASN A 133 -3.08 -13.83 0.77
N ASP A 134 -3.65 -14.01 -0.41
CA ASP A 134 -2.94 -14.43 -1.61
C ASP A 134 -2.02 -13.32 -2.14
N LEU A 135 -1.06 -13.72 -2.95
CA LEU A 135 -0.14 -12.82 -3.65
C LEU A 135 -0.11 -13.24 -5.11
N TRP A 136 -0.22 -12.26 -5.99
CA TRP A 136 -0.23 -12.44 -7.43
C TRP A 136 0.72 -11.47 -8.10
N LYS A 137 1.33 -11.90 -9.19
CA LYS A 137 2.16 -11.07 -10.06
C LYS A 137 1.58 -11.05 -11.47
N PHE A 138 1.52 -9.88 -12.08
CA PHE A 138 1.19 -9.78 -13.49
C PHE A 138 2.46 -10.00 -14.33
N ASN A 139 2.41 -10.99 -15.21
CA ASN A 139 3.45 -11.28 -16.19
C ASN A 139 3.13 -10.51 -17.48
N GLU A 140 3.83 -9.40 -17.72
CA GLU A 140 3.62 -8.58 -18.92
C GLU A 140 3.93 -9.33 -20.21
N ILE A 141 4.94 -10.21 -20.22
CA ILE A 141 5.34 -10.98 -21.41
C ILE A 141 4.27 -12.01 -21.78
N GLY A 142 3.80 -12.76 -20.78
CA GLY A 142 2.74 -13.75 -20.96
C GLY A 142 1.34 -13.15 -21.00
N ASN A 143 1.21 -11.87 -20.66
CA ASN A 143 -0.05 -11.16 -20.54
C ASN A 143 -1.07 -11.90 -19.65
N GLU A 144 -0.62 -12.34 -18.46
CA GLU A 144 -1.41 -13.17 -17.54
C GLU A 144 -1.04 -12.90 -16.07
N TRP A 145 -1.95 -13.25 -15.17
CA TRP A 145 -1.70 -13.25 -13.73
C TRP A 145 -1.13 -14.58 -13.25
N ILE A 146 -0.04 -14.54 -12.52
CA ILE A 146 0.62 -15.70 -11.92
C ILE A 146 0.41 -15.67 -10.41
N ALA A 147 -0.16 -16.75 -9.86
CA ALA A 147 -0.26 -16.93 -8.42
C ALA A 147 1.12 -17.22 -7.82
N LEU A 148 1.46 -16.52 -6.76
CA LEU A 148 2.66 -16.73 -5.96
C LEU A 148 2.28 -17.37 -4.61
N PRO A 149 3.26 -17.88 -3.83
CA PRO A 149 2.99 -18.30 -2.46
C PRO A 149 2.29 -17.17 -1.68
N GLY A 150 1.19 -17.50 -1.04
CA GLY A 150 0.40 -16.53 -0.28
C GLY A 150 1.16 -15.97 0.92
N ILE A 151 0.74 -14.81 1.38
CA ILE A 151 1.30 -14.16 2.56
C ILE A 151 0.86 -14.94 3.80
N PRO A 152 1.78 -15.41 4.68
CA PRO A 152 1.44 -16.22 5.85
C PRO A 152 0.80 -15.37 6.97
N ALA A 153 -0.16 -14.55 6.61
CA ALA A 153 -0.92 -13.64 7.44
C ALA A 153 -2.41 -13.97 7.36
N LEU A 154 -3.20 -13.47 8.29
CA LEU A 154 -4.65 -13.47 8.14
C LEU A 154 -5.04 -12.64 6.92
N GLY A 155 -6.05 -13.11 6.19
CA GLY A 155 -6.69 -12.34 5.13
C GLY A 155 -7.17 -10.99 5.67
N ARG A 156 -6.99 -9.92 4.89
CA ARG A 156 -7.30 -8.55 5.37
C ARG A 156 -7.66 -7.60 4.26
N ARG A 157 -8.27 -6.49 4.65
CA ARG A 157 -8.63 -5.37 3.77
C ARG A 157 -8.22 -4.03 4.38
N GLY A 158 -7.98 -3.03 3.55
CA GLY A 158 -7.83 -1.64 3.98
C GLY A 158 -6.60 -1.36 4.84
N GLY A 159 -5.55 -2.16 4.73
CA GLY A 159 -4.26 -1.85 5.31
C GLY A 159 -3.49 -0.85 4.45
N VAL A 160 -2.33 -0.47 4.91
CA VAL A 160 -1.41 0.45 4.22
C VAL A 160 -0.34 -0.36 3.49
N CYS A 161 -0.22 -0.11 2.20
CA CYS A 161 0.83 -0.69 1.34
C CYS A 161 1.80 0.41 0.93
N LEU A 162 3.07 0.22 1.19
CA LEU A 162 4.16 1.10 0.77
C LEU A 162 5.21 0.25 0.07
N THR A 163 5.88 0.84 -0.91
CA THR A 163 6.92 0.14 -1.67
C THR A 163 8.21 0.93 -1.73
N THR A 164 9.31 0.20 -1.76
CA THR A 164 10.55 0.63 -2.37
C THR A 164 10.63 0.00 -3.78
N GLN A 165 11.75 0.17 -4.46
CA GLN A 165 11.96 -0.52 -5.74
C GLN A 165 12.02 -2.06 -5.60
N GLU A 166 12.48 -2.57 -4.45
CA GLU A 166 12.79 -3.98 -4.23
C GLU A 166 11.86 -4.69 -3.25
N SER A 167 11.09 -3.93 -2.46
CA SER A 167 10.29 -4.51 -1.38
C SER A 167 8.95 -3.81 -1.20
N MET A 168 7.95 -4.58 -0.86
CA MET A 168 6.65 -4.13 -0.41
C MET A 168 6.55 -4.29 1.11
N TYR A 169 6.06 -3.25 1.75
CA TYR A 169 5.71 -3.22 3.17
C TYR A 169 4.21 -3.07 3.31
N TYR A 170 3.59 -4.00 4.00
CA TYR A 170 2.16 -3.95 4.25
C TYR A 170 1.88 -4.02 5.74
N THR A 171 1.08 -3.13 6.26
CA THR A 171 0.76 -3.07 7.69
C THR A 171 -0.71 -2.79 7.94
N THR A 172 -1.17 -3.14 9.12
CA THR A 172 -2.53 -2.90 9.60
C THR A 172 -3.60 -3.63 8.80
N GLY A 173 -4.81 -3.06 8.75
CA GLY A 173 -5.96 -3.63 8.07
C GLY A 173 -6.98 -4.24 9.02
N ILE A 174 -8.03 -4.80 8.43
CA ILE A 174 -9.16 -5.41 9.14
C ILE A 174 -9.34 -6.84 8.60
N ASP A 175 -9.41 -7.84 9.47
CA ASP A 175 -9.65 -9.23 9.09
C ASP A 175 -11.14 -9.52 8.78
N GLU A 176 -11.47 -10.74 8.46
CA GLU A 176 -12.83 -11.19 8.16
C GLU A 176 -13.79 -11.10 9.35
N THR A 177 -13.27 -11.15 10.58
CA THR A 177 -14.03 -11.01 11.83
C THR A 177 -14.14 -9.56 12.32
N ASN A 178 -13.70 -8.59 11.50
CA ASN A 178 -13.65 -7.16 11.78
C ASN A 178 -12.66 -6.74 12.88
N ASN A 179 -11.70 -7.58 13.24
CA ASN A 179 -10.61 -7.18 14.12
C ASN A 179 -9.61 -6.30 13.37
N ARG A 180 -9.15 -5.25 14.03
CA ARG A 180 -8.07 -4.41 13.53
C ARG A 180 -6.74 -5.06 13.82
N LEU A 181 -5.91 -5.18 12.79
CA LEU A 181 -4.61 -5.84 12.83
C LEU A 181 -3.49 -4.80 12.97
N ASN A 182 -2.45 -5.13 13.72
CA ASN A 182 -1.27 -4.28 13.95
C ASN A 182 0.03 -4.88 13.40
N GLN A 183 -0.07 -6.02 12.73
CA GLN A 183 1.08 -6.71 12.14
C GLN A 183 1.60 -5.95 10.93
N ALA A 184 2.91 -6.03 10.71
CA ALA A 184 3.57 -5.60 9.49
C ALA A 184 4.18 -6.80 8.76
N TRP A 185 4.21 -6.73 7.45
CA TRP A 185 4.76 -7.75 6.56
C TRP A 185 5.65 -7.09 5.52
N VAL A 186 6.74 -7.73 5.18
CA VAL A 186 7.58 -7.35 4.06
C VAL A 186 7.59 -8.48 3.04
N TYR A 187 7.51 -8.12 1.77
CA TYR A 187 7.73 -9.01 0.65
C TYR A 187 8.84 -8.46 -0.22
N SER A 188 9.79 -9.32 -0.59
CA SER A 188 10.80 -9.05 -1.60
C SER A 188 10.91 -10.28 -2.51
N PRO A 189 10.91 -10.12 -3.83
CA PRO A 189 11.09 -11.25 -4.77
C PRO A 189 12.35 -12.07 -4.51
N THR A 190 13.40 -11.46 -3.96
CA THR A 190 14.69 -12.11 -3.66
C THR A 190 14.74 -12.77 -2.29
N LEU A 191 14.02 -12.25 -1.30
CA LEU A 191 14.03 -12.73 0.09
C LEU A 191 12.78 -13.52 0.48
N GLY A 192 11.72 -13.45 -0.34
CA GLY A 192 10.43 -14.03 0.01
C GLY A 192 9.58 -13.13 0.91
N ILE A 193 8.69 -13.74 1.70
CA ILE A 193 7.79 -13.02 2.60
C ILE A 193 8.27 -13.19 4.03
N GLU A 194 8.51 -12.09 4.70
CA GLU A 194 8.92 -12.05 6.10
C GLU A 194 8.00 -11.14 6.91
N SER A 195 7.75 -11.54 8.16
CA SER A 195 7.31 -10.59 9.18
C SER A 195 8.57 -9.82 9.60
N PRO A 196 8.59 -8.47 9.51
CA PRO A 196 9.71 -7.73 10.07
C PRO A 196 9.83 -8.13 11.54
N SER A 197 10.86 -8.89 11.88
CA SER A 197 11.17 -9.11 13.29
C SER A 197 11.45 -7.75 13.87
N LEU A 198 10.68 -7.36 14.88
CA LEU A 198 11.17 -6.35 15.82
C LEU A 198 12.48 -6.92 16.35
N LYS A 199 13.61 -6.48 15.79
CA LYS A 199 14.89 -6.77 16.43
C LYS A 199 14.74 -6.24 17.84
N GLU A 200 14.87 -7.12 18.82
CA GLU A 200 14.98 -6.69 20.21
C GLU A 200 16.00 -5.55 20.25
N PRO A 201 15.66 -4.42 20.84
CA PRO A 201 16.58 -3.30 20.87
C PRO A 201 17.88 -3.75 21.51
N THR A 202 18.97 -3.65 20.77
CA THR A 202 20.28 -4.00 21.31
C THR A 202 20.81 -2.87 22.18
N LEU A 203 21.34 -3.21 23.35
CA LEU A 203 22.03 -2.26 24.21
C LEU A 203 23.27 -1.73 23.48
N LEU A 204 23.34 -0.42 23.29
CA LEU A 204 24.47 0.24 22.63
C LEU A 204 25.53 0.70 23.63
N GLU A 205 25.11 1.40 24.68
CA GLU A 205 25.97 2.06 25.61
C GLU A 205 25.33 2.18 26.99
N VAL A 206 26.16 2.27 28.02
CA VAL A 206 25.76 2.50 29.41
C VAL A 206 26.44 3.77 29.90
N TYR A 207 25.72 4.63 30.59
CA TYR A 207 26.18 5.91 31.10
C TYR A 207 25.94 6.00 32.59
N ASP A 208 26.83 6.74 33.30
CA ASP A 208 26.57 7.18 34.66
C ASP A 208 25.59 8.36 34.73
N ILE A 209 25.28 8.84 35.91
CA ILE A 209 24.38 9.98 36.16
C ILE A 209 24.90 11.31 35.59
N LEU A 210 26.19 11.37 35.25
CA LEU A 210 26.85 12.56 34.67
C LEU A 210 26.91 12.49 33.13
N GLY A 211 26.44 11.35 32.55
CA GLY A 211 26.47 11.12 31.11
C GLY A 211 27.81 10.58 30.59
N ASN A 212 28.71 10.11 31.45
CA ASN A 212 29.93 9.47 30.99
C ASN A 212 29.69 8.01 30.65
N PRO A 213 30.24 7.48 29.53
CA PRO A 213 30.20 6.06 29.23
C PRO A 213 30.92 5.25 30.32
N VAL A 214 30.26 4.21 30.81
CA VAL A 214 30.80 3.34 31.85
C VAL A 214 30.51 1.87 31.56
N ALA A 215 31.31 0.98 32.12
CA ALA A 215 30.96 -0.44 32.16
C ALA A 215 29.87 -0.68 33.22
N PHE A 216 29.14 -1.77 33.12
CA PHE A 216 28.20 -2.19 34.17
C PHE A 216 28.93 -2.32 35.52
N ALA A 217 28.41 -1.66 36.54
CA ALA A 217 28.92 -1.74 37.90
C ALA A 217 27.75 -1.89 38.87
N ASN A 218 27.98 -2.69 39.94
CA ASN A 218 27.00 -2.94 40.98
C ASN A 218 26.82 -1.70 41.89
N ASN A 219 25.62 -1.57 42.47
CA ASN A 219 25.24 -0.50 43.38
C ASN A 219 25.34 0.93 42.81
N GLN A 220 25.15 1.05 41.49
CA GLN A 220 25.12 2.34 40.80
C GLN A 220 23.87 2.53 40.00
N LEU A 221 23.48 3.80 39.84
CA LEU A 221 22.42 4.20 38.94
C LEU A 221 23.03 4.43 37.56
N LEU A 222 22.57 3.67 36.61
CA LEU A 222 23.03 3.69 35.22
C LEU A 222 21.90 4.01 34.26
N PHE A 223 22.28 4.49 33.08
CA PHE A 223 21.37 4.71 31.97
C PHE A 223 21.82 3.89 30.76
N GLU A 224 20.97 3.00 30.32
CA GLU A 224 21.18 2.14 29.15
C GLU A 224 20.56 2.79 27.93
N ARG A 225 21.33 3.00 26.85
CA ARG A 225 20.84 3.47 25.56
C ARG A 225 20.74 2.31 24.58
N TYR A 226 19.61 2.16 24.00
CA TYR A 226 19.30 1.09 23.05
C TYR A 226 19.29 1.57 21.60
N SER A 227 19.43 0.63 20.65
CA SER A 227 19.49 0.89 19.21
C SER A 227 18.21 1.52 18.62
N ASN A 228 17.08 1.43 19.32
CA ASN A 228 15.81 2.09 18.95
C ASN A 228 15.69 3.52 19.50
N GLY A 229 16.72 4.05 20.14
CA GLY A 229 16.73 5.37 20.79
C GLY A 229 16.14 5.39 22.21
N GLU A 230 15.64 4.28 22.71
CA GLU A 230 15.15 4.17 24.09
C GLU A 230 16.29 4.32 25.08
N VAL A 231 16.02 5.01 26.19
CA VAL A 231 16.93 5.11 27.33
C VAL A 231 16.23 4.56 28.57
N LYS A 232 16.79 3.52 29.15
CA LYS A 232 16.30 2.94 30.43
C LYS A 232 17.18 3.35 31.60
N LYS A 233 16.53 3.68 32.70
CA LYS A 233 17.17 3.91 33.98
C LYS A 233 17.25 2.57 34.73
N VAL A 234 18.44 2.12 35.04
CA VAL A 234 18.70 0.84 35.69
C VAL A 234 19.48 1.04 36.97
N PHE A 235 19.08 0.36 38.03
CA PHE A 235 19.87 0.26 39.25
C PHE A 235 20.34 -1.19 39.42
N VAL A 236 21.62 -1.41 39.29
CA VAL A 236 22.23 -2.74 39.38
C VAL A 236 22.48 -3.06 40.84
N ILE A 237 21.86 -4.11 41.35
CA ILE A 237 22.02 -4.66 42.69
C ILE A 237 22.78 -5.97 42.55
N GLU A 238 23.67 -6.29 43.52
CA GLU A 238 24.32 -7.59 43.61
C GLU A 238 23.31 -8.73 43.83
#